data_b4f78477f0effd4f955f610e11a12449
#
_entry.id   b4f78477f0effd4f955f610e11a12449
#
_cell.length_a   1.000
_cell.length_b   1.000
_cell.length_c   1.000
_cell.angle_alpha   90.00
_cell.angle_beta   90.00
_cell.angle_gamma   90.00
#
_symmetry.space_group_name_H-M   'P 1'
#
loop_
_entity.id
_entity.type
_entity.pdbx_description
1 polymer ?
#
loop_
_entity_poly.entity_id
_entity_poly.type
_entity_poly.pdbx_seq_one_letter_code
_entity_poly.pdbx_strand_id
1 'polypeptide(L)'
;MRYRLSVSIRRAIAFWIDGFAVGAVILIAQWLINFAAGSPLVGNAATLYQIWAFALVFFTYRLITEGRWNTSLGKWSLSLEIIALHPGYQSAAIRNSWILLTLLAAWGVPHVETTIFLVFGLCMLGLAQHPFDFLAKTMIERKPGDN
;
A
#
# COMPACT_ATOMS: atom_id res chain seq x y z
N MET A 1 -14.04 19.64 -9.38
CA MET A 1 -13.52 18.48 -10.15
C MET A 1 -12.00 18.41 -10.20
N ARG A 2 -11.29 19.48 -10.54
CA ARG A 2 -9.81 19.50 -10.61
C ARG A 2 -9.10 19.14 -9.29
N TYR A 3 -9.61 19.59 -8.14
CA TYR A 3 -9.03 19.27 -6.82
C TYR A 3 -9.06 17.77 -6.52
N ARG A 4 -10.21 17.12 -6.71
CA ARG A 4 -10.35 15.66 -6.47
C ARG A 4 -9.42 14.83 -7.34
N LEU A 5 -9.29 15.20 -8.62
CA LEU A 5 -8.37 14.53 -9.55
C LEU A 5 -6.91 14.70 -9.11
N SER A 6 -6.52 15.91 -8.69
CA SER A 6 -5.17 16.17 -8.16
C SER A 6 -4.85 15.32 -6.93
N VAL A 7 -5.77 15.20 -5.99
CA VAL A 7 -5.58 14.34 -4.80
C VAL A 7 -5.48 12.87 -5.20
N SER A 8 -6.31 12.38 -6.14
CA SER A 8 -6.25 10.99 -6.60
C SER A 8 -4.93 10.65 -7.29
N ILE A 9 -4.41 11.54 -8.14
CA ILE A 9 -3.12 11.36 -8.80
C ILE A 9 -1.99 11.33 -7.75
N ARG A 10 -1.97 12.27 -6.80
CA ARG A 10 -0.99 12.30 -5.71
C ARG A 10 -1.05 11.02 -4.88
N ARG A 11 -2.23 10.48 -4.59
CA ARG A 11 -2.40 9.20 -3.88
C ARG A 11 -1.81 8.03 -4.65
N ALA A 12 -2.02 7.99 -5.97
CA ALA A 12 -1.42 6.96 -6.82
C ALA A 12 0.12 7.05 -6.81
N ILE A 13 0.68 8.25 -6.96
CA ILE A 13 2.14 8.46 -6.90
C ILE A 13 2.67 8.11 -5.50
N ALA A 14 1.98 8.52 -4.42
CA ALA A 14 2.37 8.16 -3.05
C ALA A 14 2.42 6.64 -2.85
N PHE A 15 1.43 5.91 -3.39
CA PHE A 15 1.42 4.45 -3.35
C PHE A 15 2.64 3.84 -4.07
N TRP A 16 3.00 4.38 -5.23
CA TRP A 16 4.18 3.93 -5.97
C TRP A 16 5.48 4.19 -5.20
N ILE A 17 5.63 5.38 -4.59
CA ILE A 17 6.79 5.70 -3.75
C ILE A 17 6.91 4.72 -2.58
N ASP A 18 5.81 4.47 -1.86
CA ASP A 18 5.77 3.48 -0.77
C ASP A 18 6.12 2.07 -1.28
N GLY A 19 5.54 1.68 -2.43
CA GLY A 19 5.80 0.38 -3.06
C GLY A 19 7.26 0.19 -3.46
N PHE A 20 7.90 1.21 -4.04
CA PHE A 20 9.33 1.16 -4.37
C PHE A 20 10.21 1.07 -3.13
N ALA A 21 9.91 1.83 -2.08
CA ALA A 21 10.68 1.79 -0.83
C ALA A 21 10.63 0.40 -0.20
N VAL A 22 9.43 -0.18 -0.10
CA VAL A 22 9.23 -1.53 0.45
C VAL A 22 9.84 -2.59 -0.47
N GLY A 23 9.64 -2.47 -1.79
CA GLY A 23 10.23 -3.38 -2.78
C GLY A 23 11.75 -3.43 -2.69
N ALA A 24 12.41 -2.29 -2.53
CA ALA A 24 13.86 -2.23 -2.33
C ALA A 24 14.30 -3.00 -1.08
N VAL A 25 13.58 -2.83 0.05
CA VAL A 25 13.87 -3.58 1.29
C VAL A 25 13.72 -5.09 1.08
N ILE A 26 12.66 -5.52 0.40
CA ILE A 26 12.41 -6.95 0.12
C ILE A 26 13.50 -7.54 -0.78
N LEU A 27 13.92 -6.80 -1.82
CA LEU A 27 15.00 -7.26 -2.71
C LEU A 27 16.34 -7.38 -1.98
N ILE A 28 16.67 -6.42 -1.12
CA ILE A 28 17.87 -6.48 -0.28
C ILE A 28 17.79 -7.70 0.66
N ALA A 29 16.64 -7.92 1.30
CA ALA A 29 16.44 -9.08 2.17
C ALA A 29 16.56 -10.39 1.40
N GLN A 30 15.99 -10.49 0.21
CA GLN A 30 16.14 -11.67 -0.66
C GLN A 30 17.60 -11.92 -1.07
N TRP A 31 18.32 -10.85 -1.40
CA TRP A 31 19.74 -10.97 -1.71
C TRP A 31 20.56 -11.50 -0.53
N LEU A 32 20.30 -10.99 0.68
CA LEU A 32 20.94 -11.46 1.90
C LEU A 32 20.61 -12.94 2.20
N ILE A 33 19.36 -13.34 2.02
CA ILE A 33 18.93 -14.75 2.19
C ILE A 33 19.68 -15.65 1.19
N ASN A 34 19.72 -15.27 -0.09
CA ASN A 34 20.42 -16.02 -1.12
C ASN A 34 21.91 -16.15 -0.83
N PHE A 35 22.52 -15.06 -0.35
CA PHE A 35 23.93 -15.05 0.04
C PHE A 35 24.20 -15.99 1.23
N ALA A 36 23.36 -15.95 2.26
CA ALA A 36 23.51 -16.81 3.45
C ALA A 36 23.22 -18.28 3.15
N ALA A 37 22.29 -18.57 2.25
CA ALA A 37 21.92 -19.93 1.85
C ALA A 37 22.93 -20.54 0.85
N GLY A 38 23.82 -19.75 0.27
CA GLY A 38 24.77 -20.21 -0.77
C GLY A 38 24.11 -20.59 -2.10
N SER A 39 22.80 -20.35 -2.25
CA SER A 39 22.03 -20.66 -3.46
C SER A 39 20.86 -19.69 -3.64
N PRO A 40 20.55 -19.27 -4.88
CA PRO A 40 19.43 -18.38 -5.13
C PRO A 40 18.09 -19.10 -4.95
N LEU A 41 17.11 -18.38 -4.42
CA LEU A 41 15.72 -18.81 -4.51
C LEU A 41 15.26 -18.72 -5.96
N VAL A 42 14.75 -19.82 -6.50
CA VAL A 42 14.31 -19.91 -7.91
C VAL A 42 12.92 -20.53 -8.03
N GLY A 43 12.27 -20.30 -9.15
CA GLY A 43 10.95 -20.88 -9.48
C GLY A 43 9.86 -20.47 -8.50
N ASN A 44 8.99 -21.41 -8.14
CA ASN A 44 7.83 -21.16 -7.26
C ASN A 44 8.24 -20.63 -5.88
N ALA A 45 9.37 -21.05 -5.33
CA ALA A 45 9.85 -20.60 -4.02
C ALA A 45 10.15 -19.09 -4.04
N ALA A 46 10.79 -18.59 -5.09
CA ALA A 46 11.05 -17.15 -5.25
C ALA A 46 9.75 -16.36 -5.41
N THR A 47 8.82 -16.87 -6.21
CA THR A 47 7.51 -16.21 -6.42
C THR A 47 6.71 -16.14 -5.12
N LEU A 48 6.60 -17.24 -4.39
CA LEU A 48 5.90 -17.28 -3.10
C LEU A 48 6.56 -16.34 -2.08
N TYR A 49 7.89 -16.34 -1.99
CA TYR A 49 8.61 -15.41 -1.13
C TYR A 49 8.25 -13.96 -1.45
N GLN A 50 8.27 -13.57 -2.73
CA GLN A 50 7.95 -12.19 -3.14
C GLN A 50 6.51 -11.80 -2.79
N ILE A 51 5.52 -12.66 -3.05
CA ILE A 51 4.12 -12.41 -2.73
C ILE A 51 3.94 -12.21 -1.21
N TRP A 52 4.43 -13.16 -0.41
CA TRP A 52 4.30 -13.10 1.05
C TRP A 52 5.08 -11.94 1.65
N ALA A 53 6.34 -11.74 1.22
CA ALA A 53 7.18 -10.67 1.71
C ALA A 53 6.54 -9.29 1.39
N PHE A 54 6.08 -9.10 0.14
CA PHE A 54 5.44 -7.84 -0.24
C PHE A 54 4.18 -7.59 0.58
N ALA A 55 3.27 -8.56 0.66
CA ALA A 55 2.01 -8.39 1.39
C ALA A 55 2.25 -8.07 2.87
N LEU A 56 3.10 -8.84 3.55
CA LEU A 56 3.34 -8.68 4.98
C LEU A 56 4.17 -7.44 5.31
N VAL A 57 5.27 -7.20 4.59
CA VAL A 57 6.14 -6.04 4.85
C VAL A 57 5.42 -4.75 4.51
N PHE A 58 4.70 -4.70 3.38
CA PHE A 58 3.97 -3.50 2.97
C PHE A 58 2.78 -3.20 3.90
N PHE A 59 2.03 -4.24 4.29
CA PHE A 59 0.97 -4.08 5.27
C PHE A 59 1.50 -3.57 6.61
N THR A 60 2.56 -4.20 7.15
CA THR A 60 3.16 -3.81 8.43
C THR A 60 3.74 -2.41 8.37
N TYR A 61 4.46 -2.07 7.31
CA TYR A 61 4.98 -0.73 7.08
C TYR A 61 3.85 0.32 7.13
N ARG A 62 2.77 0.09 6.37
CA ARG A 62 1.63 1.00 6.36
C ARG A 62 0.88 1.04 7.69
N LEU A 63 0.72 -0.11 8.35
CA LEU A 63 0.10 -0.18 9.66
C LEU A 63 0.85 0.70 10.67
N ILE A 64 2.18 0.60 10.70
CA ILE A 64 3.01 1.36 11.63
C ILE A 64 3.02 2.85 11.27
N THR A 65 3.31 3.20 10.03
CA THR A 65 3.47 4.59 9.62
C THR A 65 2.15 5.35 9.69
N GLU A 66 1.07 4.79 9.19
CA GLU A 66 -0.24 5.43 9.19
C GLU A 66 -0.92 5.37 10.55
N GLY A 67 -0.68 4.31 11.35
CA GLY A 67 -1.22 4.19 12.71
C GLY A 67 -0.57 5.15 13.71
N ARG A 68 0.73 5.46 13.53
CA ARG A 68 1.48 6.34 14.43
C ARG A 68 1.53 7.80 13.98
N TRP A 69 1.70 8.03 12.67
CA TRP A 69 1.95 9.38 12.12
C TRP A 69 0.84 9.89 11.20
N ASN A 70 -0.23 9.12 11.00
CA ASN A 70 -1.33 9.42 10.06
C ASN A 70 -0.84 9.73 8.63
N THR A 71 0.34 9.23 8.27
CA THR A 71 0.94 9.42 6.96
C THR A 71 1.88 8.25 6.64
N SER A 72 2.28 8.10 5.37
CA SER A 72 3.36 7.22 4.93
C SER A 72 4.43 8.04 4.23
N LEU A 73 5.57 7.45 3.91
CA LEU A 73 6.66 8.14 3.23
C LEU A 73 6.17 8.79 1.92
N GLY A 74 5.44 8.04 1.09
CA GLY A 74 4.90 8.53 -0.16
C GLY A 74 3.84 9.61 0.04
N LYS A 75 2.98 9.49 1.05
CA LYS A 75 1.99 10.54 1.37
C LYS A 75 2.65 11.79 1.91
N TRP A 76 3.62 11.63 2.78
CA TRP A 76 4.37 12.75 3.35
C TRP A 76 5.11 13.54 2.25
N SER A 77 5.77 12.87 1.30
CA SER A 77 6.48 13.50 0.19
C SER A 77 5.57 14.30 -0.75
N LEU A 78 4.26 14.02 -0.76
CA LEU A 78 3.27 14.68 -1.61
C LEU A 78 2.30 15.55 -0.81
N SER A 79 2.66 15.88 0.44
CA SER A 79 1.86 16.74 1.32
C SER A 79 0.42 16.22 1.52
N LEU A 80 0.26 14.91 1.62
CA LEU A 80 -1.00 14.25 1.92
C LEU A 80 -1.08 13.87 3.39
N GLU A 81 -2.25 14.07 3.99
CA GLU A 81 -2.54 13.68 5.36
C GLU A 81 -3.80 12.82 5.42
N ILE A 82 -3.83 11.91 6.39
CA ILE A 82 -4.98 11.06 6.66
C ILE A 82 -5.78 11.69 7.79
N ILE A 83 -7.02 12.02 7.50
CA ILE A 83 -7.99 12.47 8.48
C ILE A 83 -8.87 11.28 8.82
N ALA A 84 -8.83 10.83 10.07
CA ALA A 84 -9.59 9.70 10.56
C ALA A 84 -10.54 10.13 11.68
N LEU A 85 -11.76 9.57 11.69
CA LEU A 85 -12.70 9.79 12.79
C LEU A 85 -12.14 9.22 14.10
N HIS A 86 -11.45 8.06 13.99
CA HIS A 86 -10.75 7.39 15.08
C HIS A 86 -9.32 7.10 14.61
N PRO A 87 -8.36 8.03 14.84
CA PRO A 87 -6.97 7.82 14.44
C PRO A 87 -6.34 6.67 15.23
N GLY A 88 -5.42 5.94 14.60
CA GLY A 88 -4.66 4.87 15.24
C GLY A 88 -4.56 3.60 14.43
N TYR A 89 -3.98 2.58 15.05
CA TYR A 89 -3.65 1.31 14.39
C TYR A 89 -4.88 0.55 13.85
N GLN A 90 -6.02 0.62 14.54
CA GLN A 90 -7.23 -0.06 14.08
C GLN A 90 -7.72 0.51 12.75
N SER A 91 -7.81 1.82 12.63
CA SER A 91 -8.18 2.49 11.38
C SER A 91 -7.18 2.20 10.27
N ALA A 92 -5.88 2.26 10.58
CA ALA A 92 -4.81 1.93 9.65
C ALA A 92 -4.89 0.46 9.19
N ALA A 93 -5.16 -0.49 10.09
CA ALA A 93 -5.31 -1.90 9.78
C ALA A 93 -6.48 -2.15 8.81
N ILE A 94 -7.67 -1.62 9.12
CA ILE A 94 -8.86 -1.76 8.27
C ILE A 94 -8.58 -1.18 6.88
N ARG A 95 -8.01 0.03 6.81
CA ARG A 95 -7.75 0.72 5.54
C ARG A 95 -6.76 -0.02 4.66
N ASN A 96 -5.75 -0.64 5.24
CA ASN A 96 -4.69 -1.32 4.50
C ASN A 96 -4.91 -2.84 4.36
N SER A 97 -5.97 -3.40 4.93
CA SER A 97 -6.25 -4.86 4.87
C SER A 97 -6.42 -5.40 3.44
N TRP A 98 -6.74 -4.55 2.47
CA TRP A 98 -6.79 -4.94 1.07
C TRP A 98 -5.44 -5.47 0.54
N ILE A 99 -4.31 -5.03 1.14
CA ILE A 99 -2.98 -5.53 0.76
C ILE A 99 -2.89 -7.03 1.01
N LEU A 100 -3.54 -7.52 2.06
CA LEU A 100 -3.56 -8.96 2.39
C LEU A 100 -4.37 -9.77 1.36
N LEU A 101 -5.26 -9.13 0.58
CA LEU A 101 -5.97 -9.81 -0.51
C LEU A 101 -5.01 -10.26 -1.61
N THR A 102 -3.85 -9.61 -1.77
CA THR A 102 -2.84 -10.05 -2.74
C THR A 102 -2.29 -11.44 -2.42
N LEU A 103 -2.40 -11.91 -1.17
CA LEU A 103 -2.03 -13.28 -0.78
C LEU A 103 -2.87 -14.34 -1.48
N LEU A 104 -4.06 -14.00 -1.99
CA LEU A 104 -4.88 -14.92 -2.76
C LEU A 104 -4.16 -15.38 -4.05
N ALA A 105 -3.24 -14.57 -4.56
CA ALA A 105 -2.39 -14.96 -5.68
C ALA A 105 -1.46 -16.14 -5.34
N ALA A 106 -1.01 -16.23 -4.08
CA ALA A 106 -0.20 -17.37 -3.61
C ALA A 106 -1.00 -18.70 -3.58
N TRP A 107 -2.33 -18.63 -3.52
CA TRP A 107 -3.24 -19.78 -3.59
C TRP A 107 -3.74 -20.07 -5.01
N GLY A 108 -3.12 -19.44 -6.02
CA GLY A 108 -3.43 -19.71 -7.42
C GLY A 108 -4.65 -19.00 -7.98
N VAL A 109 -5.19 -17.99 -7.28
CA VAL A 109 -6.26 -17.16 -7.83
C VAL A 109 -5.66 -16.23 -8.90
N PRO A 110 -6.06 -16.37 -10.19
CA PRO A 110 -5.47 -15.58 -11.26
C PRO A 110 -5.93 -14.11 -11.18
N HIS A 111 -5.10 -13.20 -11.66
CA HIS A 111 -5.43 -11.79 -11.87
C HIS A 111 -5.91 -11.01 -10.63
N VAL A 112 -5.62 -11.50 -9.41
CA VAL A 112 -6.02 -10.83 -8.15
C VAL A 112 -5.54 -9.39 -8.12
N GLU A 113 -4.26 -9.17 -8.40
CA GLU A 113 -3.65 -7.84 -8.38
C GLU A 113 -4.30 -6.90 -9.39
N THR A 114 -4.47 -7.36 -10.62
CA THR A 114 -5.13 -6.59 -11.68
C THR A 114 -6.56 -6.22 -11.29
N THR A 115 -7.31 -7.16 -10.71
CA THR A 115 -8.69 -6.93 -10.25
C THR A 115 -8.73 -5.89 -9.13
N ILE A 116 -7.84 -6.01 -8.14
CA ILE A 116 -7.72 -5.03 -7.05
C ILE A 116 -7.41 -3.64 -7.62
N PHE A 117 -6.42 -3.51 -8.50
CA PHE A 117 -6.05 -2.22 -9.07
C PHE A 117 -7.17 -1.61 -9.93
N LEU A 118 -7.90 -2.40 -10.70
CA LEU A 118 -9.03 -1.92 -11.50
C LEU A 118 -10.17 -1.42 -10.61
N VAL A 119 -10.61 -2.23 -9.64
CA VAL A 119 -11.70 -1.86 -8.73
C VAL A 119 -11.34 -0.59 -7.95
N PHE A 120 -10.13 -0.54 -7.41
CA PHE A 120 -9.70 0.61 -6.61
C PHE A 120 -9.46 1.85 -7.46
N GLY A 121 -8.90 1.69 -8.66
CA GLY A 121 -8.74 2.77 -9.62
C GLY A 121 -10.08 3.41 -10.00
N LEU A 122 -11.09 2.60 -10.30
CA LEU A 122 -12.44 3.07 -10.61
C LEU A 122 -13.08 3.78 -9.40
N CYS A 123 -12.95 3.22 -8.19
CA CYS A 123 -13.47 3.86 -6.98
C CYS A 123 -12.77 5.20 -6.71
N MET A 124 -11.46 5.28 -6.89
CA MET A 124 -10.71 6.53 -6.72
C MET A 124 -11.10 7.59 -7.75
N LEU A 125 -11.36 7.21 -8.99
CA LEU A 125 -11.80 8.15 -10.03
C LEU A 125 -13.23 8.63 -9.81
N GLY A 126 -14.14 7.73 -9.43
CA GLY A 126 -15.55 8.05 -9.23
C GLY A 126 -15.85 8.73 -7.88
N LEU A 127 -15.32 8.21 -6.80
CA LEU A 127 -15.65 8.59 -5.43
C LEU A 127 -14.54 9.43 -4.75
N ALA A 128 -13.36 9.56 -5.38
CA ALA A 128 -12.15 10.15 -4.80
C ALA A 128 -11.70 9.46 -3.49
N GLN A 129 -12.24 8.29 -3.20
CA GLN A 129 -11.97 7.51 -2.00
C GLN A 129 -11.84 6.02 -2.35
N HIS A 130 -11.03 5.32 -1.58
CA HIS A 130 -10.86 3.89 -1.66
C HIS A 130 -11.96 3.18 -0.85
N PRO A 131 -12.49 2.02 -1.27
CA PRO A 131 -13.54 1.32 -0.53
C PRO A 131 -13.21 1.10 0.96
N PHE A 132 -11.96 0.77 1.25
CA PHE A 132 -11.49 0.57 2.63
C PHE A 132 -11.30 1.87 3.41
N ASP A 133 -11.18 3.03 2.75
CA ASP A 133 -11.22 4.33 3.43
C ASP A 133 -12.61 4.56 4.04
N PHE A 134 -13.68 4.17 3.35
CA PHE A 134 -15.05 4.24 3.89
C PHE A 134 -15.23 3.31 5.09
N LEU A 135 -14.74 2.06 5.00
CA LEU A 135 -14.82 1.11 6.10
C LEU A 135 -14.03 1.59 7.34
N ALA A 136 -12.90 2.22 7.11
CA ALA A 136 -12.06 2.80 8.17
C ALA A 136 -12.54 4.17 8.65
N LYS A 137 -13.59 4.74 8.02
CA LYS A 137 -14.07 6.11 8.28
C LYS A 137 -12.94 7.14 8.22
N THR A 138 -12.15 7.08 7.14
CA THR A 138 -10.99 7.95 6.91
C THR A 138 -11.13 8.71 5.60
N MET A 139 -10.52 9.88 5.53
CA MET A 139 -10.35 10.68 4.32
C MET A 139 -8.87 11.01 4.13
N ILE A 140 -8.44 11.15 2.88
CA ILE A 140 -7.10 11.63 2.56
C ILE A 140 -7.25 13.00 1.91
N GLU A 141 -6.63 13.99 2.52
CA GLU A 141 -6.64 15.37 2.07
C GLU A 141 -5.22 15.92 1.93
N ARG A 142 -5.12 17.04 1.22
CA ARG A 142 -3.88 17.81 1.13
C ARG A 142 -3.71 18.63 2.40
N LYS A 143 -2.50 18.68 2.96
CA LYS A 143 -2.18 19.54 4.11
C LYS A 143 -2.52 21.00 3.80
N PRO A 144 -3.21 21.71 4.71
CA PRO A 144 -3.44 23.13 4.56
C PRO A 144 -2.10 23.89 4.59
N GLY A 145 -1.86 24.74 3.60
CA GLY A 145 -0.65 25.57 3.54
C GLY A 145 0.33 25.28 2.41
N ASP A 146 0.22 24.17 1.69
CA ASP A 146 1.01 23.87 0.49
C ASP A 146 0.27 24.30 -0.79
N ASN A 147 0.26 25.60 -1.05
CA ASN A 147 -0.24 26.18 -2.32
C ASN A 147 0.85 26.26 -3.36
#